data_835f61532a2192725a907be969d6ecf4
#
_entry.id   835f61532a2192725a907be969d6ecf4
#
_cell.length_a   1.000
_cell.length_b   1.000
_cell.length_c   1.000
_cell.angle_alpha   90.00
_cell.angle_beta   90.00
_cell.angle_gamma   90.00
#
_symmetry.space_group_name_H-M   'P 1'
#
loop_
_entity.id
_entity.type
_entity.pdbx_description
1 polymer ?
#
loop_
_entity_poly.entity_id
_entity_poly.type
_entity_poly.pdbx_seq_one_letter_code
_entity_poly.pdbx_strand_id
1 'polypeptide(L)'
;GRLLVSPLRDAPDTPRPAAARSEAVVAGTSSEESRYRFTVLTSRLIRMEHSPTGVFTDAATQLVVNRDLGETPSFRVVHGQDRVEIITEHLHLTHVPSLGFSPAGLSVRLRSTALHAHGGTWHHGDVWDPAETFPTNLGGTTRTLDEADGAVALGPGLLSLNGITALDDSASLLLTQDEWVQPREPGNRLADGAQDLYVFGY
;
A
#
# COMPACT_ATOMS: atom_id res chain seq x y z
N GLY A 1 37.90 -10.70 -26.00
CA GLY A 1 37.71 -11.30 -24.70
C GLY A 1 36.22 -11.33 -24.38
N ARG A 2 35.63 -12.52 -24.33
CA ARG A 2 34.24 -12.73 -23.98
C ARG A 2 34.17 -12.69 -22.45
N LEU A 3 33.51 -11.68 -21.85
CA LEU A 3 33.17 -11.71 -20.45
C LEU A 3 32.19 -12.85 -20.26
N LEU A 4 32.62 -13.94 -19.64
CA LEU A 4 31.77 -14.97 -19.07
C LEU A 4 31.20 -14.39 -17.79
N VAL A 5 30.00 -13.81 -17.88
CA VAL A 5 29.18 -13.59 -16.71
C VAL A 5 28.72 -14.99 -16.26
N SER A 6 29.35 -15.52 -15.21
CA SER A 6 28.81 -16.69 -14.54
C SER A 6 27.39 -16.34 -14.08
N PRO A 7 26.40 -17.17 -14.35
CA PRO A 7 25.11 -17.03 -13.70
C PRO A 7 25.40 -17.07 -12.20
N LEU A 8 24.85 -16.13 -11.44
CA LEU A 8 24.81 -16.18 -9.98
C LEU A 8 24.11 -17.49 -9.60
N ARG A 9 24.91 -18.55 -9.45
CA ARG A 9 24.46 -19.78 -8.80
C ARG A 9 24.38 -19.47 -7.32
N ASP A 10 23.21 -19.77 -6.77
CA ASP A 10 22.91 -19.73 -5.34
C ASP A 10 22.75 -18.31 -4.76
N ALA A 11 21.96 -17.46 -5.40
CA ALA A 11 21.18 -16.50 -4.65
C ALA A 11 20.27 -17.35 -3.69
N PRO A 12 20.34 -17.14 -2.35
CA PRO A 12 19.41 -17.80 -1.45
C PRO A 12 18.01 -17.56 -2.01
N ASP A 13 17.19 -18.60 -2.03
CA ASP A 13 15.85 -18.61 -2.59
C ASP A 13 15.24 -17.21 -2.54
N THR A 14 15.21 -16.54 -3.68
CA THR A 14 14.53 -15.24 -3.77
C THR A 14 13.11 -15.53 -3.33
N PRO A 15 12.59 -14.91 -2.26
CA PRO A 15 11.29 -15.25 -1.74
C PRO A 15 10.32 -15.21 -2.91
N ARG A 16 9.77 -16.36 -3.28
CA ARG A 16 8.77 -16.39 -4.35
C ARG A 16 7.66 -15.45 -3.93
N PRO A 17 7.20 -14.56 -4.80
CA PRO A 17 6.10 -13.68 -4.48
C PRO A 17 4.94 -14.52 -4.00
N ALA A 18 4.66 -14.46 -2.73
CA ALA A 18 3.56 -15.19 -2.12
C ALA A 18 2.39 -14.23 -1.94
N ALA A 19 1.21 -14.68 -2.35
CA ALA A 19 -0.02 -14.03 -1.98
C ALA A 19 -0.15 -14.01 -0.46
N ALA A 20 -0.82 -13.00 0.07
CA ALA A 20 -1.14 -12.98 1.49
C ALA A 20 -2.04 -14.16 1.85
N ARG A 21 -2.00 -14.58 3.12
CA ARG A 21 -2.85 -15.65 3.64
C ARG A 21 -4.33 -15.26 3.56
N SER A 22 -5.18 -16.22 3.22
CA SER A 22 -6.62 -15.98 3.01
C SER A 22 -7.33 -15.43 4.26
N GLU A 23 -6.90 -15.83 5.45
CA GLU A 23 -7.45 -15.35 6.73
C GLU A 23 -7.11 -13.89 7.03
N ALA A 24 -6.13 -13.32 6.32
CA ALA A 24 -5.77 -11.91 6.41
C ALA A 24 -6.64 -11.01 5.52
N VAL A 25 -7.48 -11.60 4.67
CA VAL A 25 -8.21 -10.88 3.62
C VAL A 25 -9.63 -10.56 4.04
N VAL A 26 -10.03 -9.29 3.89
CA VAL A 26 -11.40 -8.80 4.04
C VAL A 26 -11.82 -8.16 2.73
N ALA A 27 -12.81 -8.74 2.07
CA ALA A 27 -13.26 -8.25 0.77
C ALA A 27 -14.76 -7.99 0.74
N GLY A 28 -15.19 -7.12 -0.16
CA GLY A 28 -16.59 -6.79 -0.33
C GLY A 28 -16.87 -6.02 -1.62
N THR A 29 -18.08 -5.52 -1.69
CA THR A 29 -18.64 -4.85 -2.87
C THR A 29 -18.82 -3.37 -2.57
N SER A 30 -18.36 -2.51 -3.47
CA SER A 30 -18.64 -1.07 -3.42
C SER A 30 -19.85 -0.69 -4.30
N SER A 31 -20.04 -1.40 -5.43
CA SER A 31 -21.19 -1.27 -6.34
C SER A 31 -21.48 -2.62 -7.01
N GLU A 32 -22.35 -2.66 -7.99
CA GLU A 32 -22.66 -3.91 -8.73
C GLU A 32 -21.41 -4.54 -9.34
N GLU A 33 -20.50 -3.74 -9.87
CA GLU A 33 -19.30 -4.22 -10.55
C GLU A 33 -18.03 -4.05 -9.70
N SER A 34 -17.93 -2.95 -8.95
CA SER A 34 -16.72 -2.62 -8.21
C SER A 34 -16.59 -3.37 -6.89
N ARG A 35 -15.36 -3.73 -6.56
CA ARG A 35 -14.99 -4.50 -5.38
C ARG A 35 -13.87 -3.79 -4.63
N TYR A 36 -13.84 -4.02 -3.33
CA TYR A 36 -12.68 -3.67 -2.49
C TYR A 36 -12.10 -4.92 -1.84
N ARG A 37 -10.82 -4.87 -1.54
CA ARG A 37 -10.10 -5.90 -0.80
C ARG A 37 -9.11 -5.24 0.15
N PHE A 38 -9.20 -5.59 1.42
CA PHE A 38 -8.24 -5.21 2.44
C PHE A 38 -7.47 -6.45 2.89
N THR A 39 -6.16 -6.32 3.03
CA THR A 39 -5.30 -7.40 3.50
C THR A 39 -4.48 -6.92 4.68
N VAL A 40 -4.69 -7.52 5.84
CA VAL A 40 -3.95 -7.20 7.07
C VAL A 40 -2.64 -7.95 7.05
N LEU A 41 -1.56 -7.28 6.65
CA LEU A 41 -0.24 -7.88 6.51
C LEU A 41 0.51 -7.94 7.85
N THR A 42 0.41 -6.88 8.64
CA THR A 42 0.87 -6.85 10.03
C THR A 42 -0.12 -6.04 10.88
N SER A 43 0.08 -5.98 12.19
CA SER A 43 -0.73 -5.10 13.05
C SER A 43 -0.55 -3.60 12.72
N ARG A 44 0.45 -3.26 11.88
CA ARG A 44 0.81 -1.89 11.47
C ARG A 44 0.79 -1.65 9.97
N LEU A 45 0.43 -2.66 9.15
CA LEU A 45 0.45 -2.58 7.70
C LEU A 45 -0.80 -3.24 7.11
N ILE A 46 -1.58 -2.47 6.37
CA ILE A 46 -2.78 -2.94 5.66
C ILE A 46 -2.65 -2.56 4.18
N ARG A 47 -2.81 -3.55 3.30
CA ARG A 47 -3.01 -3.32 1.87
C ARG A 47 -4.48 -3.00 1.62
N MET A 48 -4.73 -2.02 0.78
CA MET A 48 -6.07 -1.55 0.43
C MET A 48 -6.20 -1.51 -1.09
N GLU A 49 -7.13 -2.28 -1.62
CA GLU A 49 -7.33 -2.40 -3.05
C GLU A 49 -8.76 -2.07 -3.43
N HIS A 50 -8.90 -1.34 -4.52
CA HIS A 50 -10.17 -1.10 -5.21
C HIS A 50 -10.05 -1.56 -6.66
N SER A 51 -11.05 -2.30 -7.13
CA SER A 51 -11.13 -2.73 -8.52
C SER A 51 -12.53 -2.43 -9.09
N PRO A 52 -12.63 -1.66 -10.17
CA PRO A 52 -13.90 -1.43 -10.85
C PRO A 52 -14.54 -2.69 -11.44
N THR A 53 -13.71 -3.71 -11.73
CA THR A 53 -14.13 -4.94 -12.41
C THR A 53 -14.06 -6.17 -11.52
N GLY A 54 -13.61 -6.02 -10.27
CA GLY A 54 -13.39 -7.13 -9.35
C GLY A 54 -12.10 -7.93 -9.61
N VAL A 55 -11.25 -7.48 -10.53
CA VAL A 55 -9.94 -8.11 -10.78
C VAL A 55 -8.91 -7.53 -9.82
N PHE A 56 -8.23 -8.41 -9.10
CA PHE A 56 -7.13 -8.06 -8.18
C PHE A 56 -5.85 -8.77 -8.60
N THR A 57 -4.70 -8.26 -8.19
CA THR A 57 -3.42 -8.94 -8.45
C THR A 57 -2.77 -9.40 -7.15
N ASP A 58 -2.31 -10.66 -7.17
CA ASP A 58 -1.52 -11.24 -6.08
C ASP A 58 -0.05 -11.41 -6.47
N ALA A 59 0.30 -11.10 -7.72
CA ALA A 59 1.68 -11.10 -8.16
C ALA A 59 2.50 -10.05 -7.41
N ALA A 60 3.78 -10.30 -7.24
CA ALA A 60 4.73 -9.31 -6.75
C ALA A 60 4.76 -8.09 -7.66
N THR A 61 5.06 -6.94 -7.08
CA THR A 61 5.29 -5.71 -7.81
C THR A 61 6.72 -5.23 -7.58
N GLN A 62 7.15 -4.23 -8.34
CA GLN A 62 8.44 -3.59 -8.09
C GLN A 62 8.52 -2.93 -6.71
N LEU A 63 7.39 -2.57 -6.12
CA LEU A 63 7.33 -1.97 -4.79
C LEU A 63 7.22 -3.02 -3.69
N VAL A 64 6.43 -4.09 -3.90
CA VAL A 64 6.14 -5.10 -2.89
C VAL A 64 6.36 -6.50 -3.46
N VAL A 65 7.47 -7.11 -3.08
CA VAL A 65 7.88 -8.43 -3.61
C VAL A 65 7.26 -9.61 -2.87
N ASN A 66 6.87 -9.45 -1.60
CA ASN A 66 6.27 -10.53 -0.80
C ASN A 66 5.17 -9.98 0.12
N ARG A 67 4.06 -10.68 0.20
CA ARG A 67 2.93 -10.36 1.08
C ARG A 67 2.65 -11.43 2.13
N ASP A 68 3.34 -12.58 2.09
CA ASP A 68 3.33 -13.54 3.18
C ASP A 68 4.42 -13.16 4.19
N LEU A 69 4.03 -12.38 5.19
CA LEU A 69 4.93 -11.89 6.23
C LEU A 69 4.92 -12.78 7.49
N GLY A 70 4.45 -14.02 7.39
CA GLY A 70 4.35 -14.96 8.48
C GLY A 70 2.93 -15.08 9.04
N GLU A 71 2.80 -15.22 10.36
CA GLU A 71 1.49 -15.38 10.99
C GLU A 71 0.62 -14.15 10.78
N THR A 72 -0.64 -14.38 10.40
CA THR A 72 -1.64 -13.32 10.31
C THR A 72 -1.86 -12.70 11.70
N PRO A 73 -1.69 -11.39 11.85
CA PRO A 73 -1.89 -10.75 13.14
C PRO A 73 -3.36 -10.84 13.57
N SER A 74 -3.60 -10.84 14.87
CA SER A 74 -4.95 -10.71 15.38
C SER A 74 -5.57 -9.38 14.95
N PHE A 75 -6.77 -9.44 14.37
CA PHE A 75 -7.58 -8.27 14.08
C PHE A 75 -9.06 -8.60 14.19
N ARG A 76 -9.88 -7.57 14.28
CA ARG A 76 -11.32 -7.67 14.32
C ARG A 76 -11.93 -6.93 13.15
N VAL A 77 -12.92 -7.56 12.52
CA VAL A 77 -13.77 -6.92 11.50
C VAL A 77 -15.13 -6.60 12.12
N VAL A 78 -15.58 -5.38 11.91
CA VAL A 78 -16.93 -4.94 12.33
C VAL A 78 -17.69 -4.51 11.08
N HIS A 79 -18.79 -5.20 10.80
CA HIS A 79 -19.72 -4.82 9.74
C HIS A 79 -20.83 -3.98 10.35
N GLY A 80 -20.80 -2.69 10.11
CA GLY A 80 -21.88 -1.75 10.44
C GLY A 80 -22.95 -1.72 9.35
N GLN A 81 -23.93 -0.84 9.50
CA GLN A 81 -25.02 -0.69 8.54
C GLN A 81 -24.51 -0.15 7.19
N ASP A 82 -23.56 0.76 7.21
CA ASP A 82 -23.06 1.51 6.07
C ASP A 82 -21.53 1.43 5.90
N ARG A 83 -20.83 0.72 6.77
CA ARG A 83 -19.37 0.71 6.83
C ARG A 83 -18.79 -0.63 7.24
N VAL A 84 -17.54 -0.82 6.88
CA VAL A 84 -16.70 -1.91 7.37
C VAL A 84 -15.53 -1.31 8.13
N GLU A 85 -15.25 -1.85 9.31
CA GLU A 85 -14.11 -1.45 10.12
C GLU A 85 -13.17 -2.62 10.33
N ILE A 86 -11.87 -2.39 10.19
CA ILE A 86 -10.82 -3.36 10.49
C ILE A 86 -9.96 -2.78 11.60
N ILE A 87 -9.87 -3.50 12.70
CA ILE A 87 -9.23 -3.04 13.91
C ILE A 87 -8.12 -4.03 14.27
N THR A 88 -6.88 -3.61 14.08
CA THR A 88 -5.69 -4.32 14.55
C THR A 88 -5.27 -3.80 15.93
N GLU A 89 -4.14 -4.26 16.45
CA GLU A 89 -3.55 -3.67 17.66
C GLU A 89 -3.23 -2.18 17.49
N HIS A 90 -2.74 -1.77 16.30
CA HIS A 90 -2.18 -0.43 16.08
C HIS A 90 -2.96 0.44 15.09
N LEU A 91 -3.77 -0.16 14.24
CA LEU A 91 -4.51 0.55 13.19
C LEU A 91 -6.02 0.34 13.33
N HIS A 92 -6.78 1.35 12.93
CA HIS A 92 -8.23 1.29 12.78
C HIS A 92 -8.59 1.85 11.40
N LEU A 93 -8.87 0.95 10.46
CA LEU A 93 -9.38 1.27 9.14
C LEU A 93 -10.90 1.37 9.18
N THR A 94 -11.44 2.41 8.56
CA THR A 94 -12.87 2.60 8.33
C THR A 94 -13.12 2.79 6.85
N HIS A 95 -14.01 1.99 6.28
CA HIS A 95 -14.43 2.09 4.89
C HIS A 95 -15.95 2.15 4.78
N VAL A 96 -16.44 3.12 4.00
CA VAL A 96 -17.85 3.26 3.61
C VAL A 96 -17.99 2.85 2.15
N PRO A 97 -18.43 1.61 1.86
CA PRO A 97 -18.43 1.06 0.49
C PRO A 97 -19.15 1.93 -0.54
N SER A 98 -20.27 2.54 -0.17
CA SER A 98 -21.04 3.42 -1.06
C SER A 98 -20.32 4.70 -1.48
N LEU A 99 -19.29 5.12 -0.74
CA LEU A 99 -18.45 6.28 -1.05
C LEU A 99 -17.13 5.89 -1.75
N GLY A 100 -16.88 4.58 -1.90
CA GLY A 100 -15.68 4.06 -2.53
C GLY A 100 -14.38 4.50 -1.86
N PHE A 101 -13.28 4.48 -2.60
CA PHE A 101 -12.01 5.03 -2.17
C PHE A 101 -12.02 6.54 -2.41
N SER A 102 -12.41 7.28 -1.41
CA SER A 102 -12.52 8.74 -1.39
C SER A 102 -12.14 9.27 0.00
N PRO A 103 -11.89 10.58 0.18
CA PRO A 103 -11.59 11.15 1.50
C PRO A 103 -12.64 10.88 2.57
N ALA A 104 -13.91 10.80 2.17
CA ALA A 104 -15.01 10.47 3.07
C ALA A 104 -15.29 8.96 3.17
N GLY A 105 -14.80 8.17 2.20
CA GLY A 105 -15.09 6.75 2.07
C GLY A 105 -14.03 5.82 2.65
N LEU A 106 -12.79 6.29 2.84
CA LEU A 106 -11.70 5.46 3.34
C LEU A 106 -10.75 6.27 4.21
N SER A 107 -10.57 5.82 5.43
CA SER A 107 -9.60 6.39 6.37
C SER A 107 -8.95 5.32 7.22
N VAL A 108 -7.73 5.60 7.68
CA VAL A 108 -7.00 4.76 8.61
C VAL A 108 -6.42 5.63 9.71
N ARG A 109 -6.72 5.27 10.95
CA ARG A 109 -6.26 5.97 12.14
C ARG A 109 -5.29 5.10 12.93
N LEU A 110 -4.20 5.71 13.43
CA LEU A 110 -3.39 5.09 14.46
C LEU A 110 -4.21 4.93 15.73
N ARG A 111 -4.19 3.73 16.29
CA ARG A 111 -4.72 3.50 17.63
C ARG A 111 -3.69 3.95 18.63
N SER A 112 -4.06 4.98 19.38
CA SER A 112 -3.19 5.72 20.27
C SER A 112 -2.43 4.83 21.26
N THR A 113 -1.13 5.03 21.29
CA THR A 113 -0.34 4.97 22.52
C THR A 113 -0.11 6.41 23.00
N ALA A 114 0.27 6.60 24.25
CA ALA A 114 0.45 7.91 24.88
C ALA A 114 1.45 8.87 24.14
N LEU A 115 2.16 8.38 23.14
CA LEU A 115 3.14 9.12 22.34
C LEU A 115 2.54 9.82 21.12
N HIS A 116 1.29 9.48 20.71
CA HIS A 116 0.66 10.01 19.50
C HIS A 116 -0.58 10.84 19.83
N ALA A 117 -0.40 11.85 20.70
CA ALA A 117 -1.48 12.72 21.15
C ALA A 117 -2.14 13.56 20.03
N HIS A 118 -1.53 13.61 18.86
CA HIS A 118 -2.02 14.35 17.69
C HIS A 118 -2.56 13.46 16.58
N GLY A 119 -2.94 12.25 16.94
CA GLY A 119 -3.86 11.39 16.21
C GLY A 119 -3.60 11.22 14.72
N GLY A 120 -2.55 10.50 14.36
CA GLY A 120 -2.31 10.13 12.98
C GLY A 120 -3.52 9.45 12.34
N THR A 121 -4.26 10.23 11.56
CA THR A 121 -5.29 9.73 10.66
C THR A 121 -4.87 10.07 9.25
N TRP A 122 -4.90 9.08 8.41
CA TRP A 122 -4.77 9.22 6.97
C TRP A 122 -6.15 9.06 6.33
N HIS A 123 -6.48 9.91 5.37
CA HIS A 123 -7.65 9.78 4.52
C HIS A 123 -7.21 9.48 3.10
N HIS A 124 -8.02 8.74 2.37
CA HIS A 124 -7.76 8.52 0.95
C HIS A 124 -7.64 9.85 0.21
N GLY A 125 -6.58 9.99 -0.56
CA GLY A 125 -6.28 11.23 -1.27
C GLY A 125 -5.46 12.26 -0.49
N ASP A 126 -5.14 11.99 0.79
CA ASP A 126 -4.16 12.79 1.50
C ASP A 126 -2.82 12.74 0.74
N VAL A 127 -2.39 13.87 0.27
CA VAL A 127 -1.15 14.04 -0.49
C VAL A 127 -0.15 14.86 0.31
N TRP A 128 1.12 14.58 0.07
CA TRP A 128 2.19 15.40 0.59
C TRP A 128 2.24 16.74 -0.18
N ASP A 129 2.15 17.85 0.54
CA ASP A 129 2.38 19.18 0.00
C ASP A 129 3.68 19.75 0.60
N PRO A 130 4.74 19.92 -0.21
CA PRO A 130 6.00 20.50 0.25
C PRO A 130 5.89 21.98 0.64
N ALA A 131 4.82 22.66 0.24
CA ALA A 131 4.57 24.05 0.56
C ALA A 131 3.84 24.26 1.89
N GLU A 132 3.37 23.18 2.53
CA GLU A 132 2.78 23.28 3.87
C GLU A 132 3.79 23.84 4.88
N THR A 133 3.32 24.74 5.72
CA THR A 133 4.15 25.35 6.79
C THR A 133 4.68 24.30 7.78
N PHE A 134 3.93 23.20 7.95
CA PHE A 134 4.31 22.05 8.75
C PHE A 134 4.03 20.78 7.94
N PRO A 135 4.92 20.36 7.02
CA PRO A 135 4.70 19.19 6.20
C PRO A 135 4.59 17.96 7.10
N THR A 136 3.49 17.21 6.94
CA THR A 136 3.30 15.97 7.68
C THR A 136 4.29 14.91 7.23
N ASN A 137 4.60 14.81 5.94
CA ASN A 137 5.60 13.90 5.39
C ASN A 137 7.01 14.50 5.52
N LEU A 138 7.96 13.70 5.98
CA LEU A 138 9.34 14.16 6.20
C LEU A 138 10.18 14.19 4.92
N GLY A 139 9.63 13.80 3.79
CA GLY A 139 10.35 13.73 2.54
C GLY A 139 11.42 12.62 2.55
N GLY A 140 12.30 12.62 1.59
CA GLY A 140 13.48 11.75 1.64
C GLY A 140 13.72 10.88 0.43
N THR A 141 12.83 10.91 -0.56
CA THR A 141 13.14 10.29 -1.85
C THR A 141 13.88 11.27 -2.73
N THR A 142 15.08 10.91 -3.13
CA THR A 142 15.79 11.62 -4.18
C THR A 142 16.02 10.68 -5.35
N ARG A 143 16.06 11.25 -6.52
CA ARG A 143 16.56 10.59 -7.72
C ARG A 143 18.07 10.78 -7.80
N THR A 144 18.67 10.38 -8.91
CA THR A 144 20.06 10.71 -9.19
C THR A 144 20.30 12.23 -9.06
N LEU A 145 21.46 12.59 -8.57
CA LEU A 145 21.94 13.97 -8.53
C LEU A 145 22.77 14.30 -9.78
N ASP A 146 22.84 13.40 -10.76
CA ASP A 146 23.51 13.65 -12.02
C ASP A 146 22.86 14.86 -12.70
N GLU A 147 23.71 15.79 -13.15
CA GLU A 147 23.32 17.06 -13.79
C GLU A 147 22.50 18.00 -12.87
N ALA A 148 22.45 17.73 -11.57
CA ALA A 148 21.82 18.65 -10.63
C ALA A 148 22.75 19.85 -10.34
N ASP A 149 22.25 21.06 -10.63
CA ASP A 149 22.93 22.33 -10.29
C ASP A 149 22.15 23.03 -9.19
N GLY A 150 22.56 22.77 -7.95
CA GLY A 150 21.92 23.35 -6.76
C GLY A 150 20.95 22.42 -6.05
N ALA A 151 19.91 23.00 -5.45
CA ALA A 151 18.93 22.28 -4.65
C ALA A 151 18.02 21.40 -5.53
N VAL A 152 17.84 20.15 -5.11
CA VAL A 152 16.94 19.20 -5.76
C VAL A 152 15.70 19.03 -4.89
N ALA A 153 14.51 19.15 -5.49
CA ALA A 153 13.26 18.90 -4.79
C ALA A 153 13.16 17.41 -4.41
N LEU A 154 12.95 17.14 -3.13
CA LEU A 154 12.71 15.79 -2.64
C LEU A 154 11.23 15.41 -2.86
N GLY A 155 10.98 14.15 -3.21
CA GLY A 155 9.63 13.59 -3.22
C GLY A 155 9.17 13.17 -1.82
N PRO A 156 7.96 12.60 -1.69
CA PRO A 156 7.48 12.07 -0.44
C PRO A 156 8.35 10.91 0.03
N GLY A 157 8.59 10.86 1.33
CA GLY A 157 9.29 9.77 2.01
C GLY A 157 8.33 8.78 2.66
N LEU A 158 8.91 7.81 3.36
CA LEU A 158 8.15 6.78 4.07
C LEU A 158 7.71 7.22 5.47
N LEU A 159 8.23 8.32 5.98
CA LEU A 159 7.96 8.81 7.32
C LEU A 159 7.14 10.08 7.30
N SER A 160 6.26 10.20 8.28
CA SER A 160 5.46 11.40 8.52
C SER A 160 5.47 11.78 10.00
N LEU A 161 5.22 13.04 10.32
CA LEU A 161 5.16 13.54 11.69
C LEU A 161 3.95 12.99 12.47
N ASN A 162 2.91 12.57 11.76
CA ASN A 162 1.71 12.00 12.37
C ASN A 162 1.75 10.46 12.52
N GLY A 163 2.90 9.85 12.20
CA GLY A 163 3.15 8.42 12.43
C GLY A 163 2.41 7.47 11.49
N ILE A 164 1.81 7.97 10.41
CA ILE A 164 1.08 7.16 9.43
C ILE A 164 1.39 7.63 8.01
N THR A 165 1.57 6.70 7.10
CA THR A 165 1.84 6.99 5.68
C THR A 165 1.18 5.95 4.80
N ALA A 166 0.82 6.34 3.59
CA ALA A 166 0.37 5.44 2.54
C ALA A 166 1.34 5.45 1.36
N LEU A 167 1.56 4.27 0.78
CA LEU A 167 2.29 4.09 -0.47
C LEU A 167 1.29 3.69 -1.55
N ASP A 168 1.41 4.28 -2.73
CA ASP A 168 0.60 3.95 -3.89
C ASP A 168 1.39 3.01 -4.82
N ASP A 169 0.92 1.77 -4.91
CA ASP A 169 1.47 0.71 -5.77
C ASP A 169 0.69 0.55 -7.08
N SER A 170 -0.34 1.35 -7.30
CA SER A 170 -1.29 1.18 -8.41
C SER A 170 -0.65 1.21 -9.79
N ALA A 171 0.44 1.98 -9.95
CA ALA A 171 1.16 2.12 -11.21
C ALA A 171 2.36 1.16 -11.35
N SER A 172 2.72 0.43 -10.29
CA SER A 172 3.89 -0.45 -10.31
C SER A 172 3.69 -1.62 -11.25
N LEU A 173 4.76 -1.98 -11.95
CA LEU A 173 4.81 -3.16 -12.79
C LEU A 173 4.85 -4.44 -11.95
N LEU A 174 4.30 -5.51 -12.49
CA LEU A 174 4.36 -6.84 -11.88
C LEU A 174 5.71 -7.48 -12.17
N LEU A 175 6.23 -8.23 -11.20
CA LEU A 175 7.39 -9.08 -11.38
C LEU A 175 6.94 -10.44 -11.92
N THR A 176 7.59 -10.91 -12.96
CA THR A 176 7.38 -12.27 -13.50
C THR A 176 8.27 -13.27 -12.78
N GLN A 177 8.02 -14.57 -13.02
CA GLN A 177 8.86 -15.64 -12.47
C GLN A 177 10.30 -15.60 -13.01
N ASP A 178 10.50 -14.98 -14.18
CA ASP A 178 11.81 -14.81 -14.79
C ASP A 178 12.50 -13.50 -14.35
N GLU A 179 12.06 -12.91 -13.25
CA GLU A 179 12.56 -11.63 -12.70
C GLU A 179 12.42 -10.45 -13.67
N TRP A 180 11.59 -10.58 -14.69
CA TRP A 180 11.25 -9.50 -15.59
C TRP A 180 10.01 -8.75 -15.14
N VAL A 181 9.68 -7.65 -15.77
CA VAL A 181 8.52 -6.83 -15.41
C VAL A 181 7.48 -6.84 -16.54
N GLN A 182 6.22 -6.80 -16.15
CA GLN A 182 5.09 -6.69 -17.07
C GLN A 182 4.03 -5.73 -16.53
N PRO A 183 3.21 -5.13 -17.40
CA PRO A 183 2.07 -4.35 -16.97
C PRO A 183 1.06 -5.19 -16.18
N ARG A 184 0.28 -4.54 -15.31
CA ARG A 184 -0.87 -5.17 -14.66
C ARG A 184 -1.91 -5.64 -15.68
N GLU A 185 -2.64 -6.68 -15.33
CA GLU A 185 -3.73 -7.21 -16.16
C GLU A 185 -4.83 -6.16 -16.41
N PRO A 186 -5.52 -6.24 -17.55
CA PRO A 186 -6.71 -5.40 -17.80
C PRO A 186 -7.72 -5.51 -16.66
N GLY A 187 -8.33 -4.39 -16.30
CA GLY A 187 -9.26 -4.29 -15.17
C GLY A 187 -8.58 -4.10 -13.80
N ASN A 188 -7.25 -4.24 -13.73
CA ASN A 188 -6.46 -4.01 -12.53
C ASN A 188 -5.29 -3.01 -12.79
N ARG A 189 -5.49 -2.10 -13.70
CA ARG A 189 -4.56 -1.00 -14.01
C ARG A 189 -5.07 0.29 -13.41
N LEU A 190 -4.16 1.17 -13.04
CA LEU A 190 -4.52 2.53 -12.64
C LEU A 190 -5.34 3.25 -13.72
N ALA A 191 -5.00 3.06 -15.00
CA ALA A 191 -5.73 3.62 -16.13
C ALA A 191 -7.19 3.11 -16.23
N ASP A 192 -7.48 1.94 -15.67
CA ASP A 192 -8.82 1.35 -15.60
C ASP A 192 -9.57 1.79 -14.31
N GLY A 193 -8.97 2.63 -13.48
CA GLY A 193 -9.51 3.10 -12.20
C GLY A 193 -9.26 2.17 -11.01
N ALA A 194 -8.43 1.14 -11.17
CA ALA A 194 -8.01 0.28 -10.06
C ALA A 194 -7.00 1.02 -9.17
N GLN A 195 -7.04 0.70 -7.87
CA GLN A 195 -6.13 1.26 -6.87
C GLN A 195 -5.55 0.14 -5.99
N ASP A 196 -4.30 0.29 -5.62
CA ASP A 196 -3.54 -0.64 -4.78
C ASP A 196 -2.63 0.15 -3.85
N LEU A 197 -3.04 0.31 -2.60
CA LEU A 197 -2.41 1.18 -1.64
C LEU A 197 -1.92 0.36 -0.43
N TYR A 198 -0.84 0.78 0.18
CA TYR A 198 -0.33 0.23 1.43
C TYR A 198 -0.28 1.32 2.48
N VAL A 199 -1.08 1.21 3.52
CA VAL A 199 -1.03 2.12 4.66
C VAL A 199 -0.29 1.46 5.82
N PHE A 200 0.61 2.20 6.43
CA PHE A 200 1.36 1.71 7.59
C PHE A 200 1.51 2.79 8.66
N GLY A 201 1.55 2.33 9.92
CA GLY A 201 1.77 3.14 11.10
C GLY A 201 3.02 2.71 11.87
N TYR A 202 3.72 3.63 12.49
CA TYR A 202 4.98 3.39 13.21
C TYR A 202 5.06 4.19 14.53
#